data_78457b10d650de334f4c4564750cdf1c
#
_entry.id   78457b10d650de334f4c4564750cdf1c
#
_cell.length_a   1.000
_cell.length_b   1.000
_cell.length_c   1.000
_cell.angle_alpha   90.00
_cell.angle_beta   90.00
_cell.angle_gamma   90.00
#
_symmetry.space_group_name_H-M   'P 1'
#
loop_
_entity.id
_entity.type
_entity.pdbx_description
1 polymer ?
#
loop_
_entity_poly.entity_id
_entity_poly.type
_entity_poly.pdbx_seq_one_letter_code
_entity_poly.pdbx_strand_id
1 'polypeptide(L)' 'METYEILRGLREDRDLTQQEMADFLKIGRTMYRRYETGETEIPIRHLKTLCVFYGVSADYLLGLPDNLSRRSKNARA' A
#
# COMPACT_ATOMS: atom_id res chain seq x y z
N MET A 1 -9.96 -1.86 -7.14
CA MET A 1 -9.83 -0.98 -5.98
C MET A 1 -8.51 -0.23 -6.07
N GLU A 2 -8.51 1.05 -5.73
CA GLU A 2 -7.30 1.85 -5.80
C GLU A 2 -6.39 1.61 -4.62
N THR A 3 -5.08 1.79 -4.85
CA THR A 3 -4.08 1.61 -3.79
C THR A 3 -4.43 2.39 -2.52
N TYR A 4 -4.86 3.65 -2.67
CA TYR A 4 -5.15 4.47 -1.48
C TYR A 4 -6.32 3.90 -0.68
N GLU A 5 -7.29 3.29 -1.35
CA GLU A 5 -8.44 2.69 -0.65
C GLU A 5 -8.01 1.43 0.11
N ILE A 6 -7.17 0.61 -0.52
CA ILE A 6 -6.67 -0.61 0.10
C ILE A 6 -5.79 -0.27 1.31
N LEU A 7 -4.92 0.72 1.15
CA LEU A 7 -4.05 1.16 2.23
C LEU A 7 -4.86 1.61 3.45
N ARG A 8 -5.88 2.42 3.21
CA ARG A 8 -6.74 2.90 4.28
C ARG A 8 -7.45 1.75 4.98
N GLY A 9 -7.97 0.80 4.21
CA GLY A 9 -8.64 -0.37 4.77
C GLY A 9 -7.74 -1.19 5.66
N LEU A 10 -6.49 -1.42 5.22
CA LEU A 10 -5.53 -2.17 6.00
C LEU A 10 -5.22 -1.47 7.32
N ARG A 11 -5.08 -0.16 7.28
CA ARG A 11 -4.82 0.62 8.49
C ARG A 11 -5.99 0.55 9.46
N GLU A 12 -7.20 0.74 8.94
CA GLU A 12 -8.40 0.74 9.77
C GLU A 12 -8.66 -0.63 10.38
N ASP A 13 -8.38 -1.69 9.64
CA ASP A 13 -8.54 -3.07 10.14
C ASP A 13 -7.65 -3.34 11.34
N ARG A 14 -6.56 -2.63 11.48
CA ARG A 14 -5.64 -2.78 12.61
C ARG A 14 -5.81 -1.69 13.67
N ASP A 15 -6.83 -0.87 13.54
CA ASP A 15 -7.11 0.23 14.48
C ASP A 15 -5.93 1.17 14.64
N LEU A 16 -5.20 1.41 13.55
CA LEU A 16 -4.07 2.33 13.56
C LEU A 16 -4.52 3.71 13.08
N THR A 17 -3.90 4.75 13.63
CA THR A 17 -4.18 6.12 13.19
C THR A 17 -3.26 6.51 12.04
N GLN A 18 -3.65 7.55 11.31
CA GLN A 18 -2.80 8.10 10.27
C GLN A 18 -1.47 8.59 10.84
N GLN A 19 -1.52 9.18 12.04
CA GLN A 19 -0.30 9.67 12.70
C GLN A 19 0.64 8.52 13.01
N GLU A 20 0.12 7.40 13.50
CA GLU A 20 0.95 6.24 13.80
C GLU A 20 1.66 5.73 12.54
N MET A 21 0.95 5.68 11.43
CA MET A 21 1.56 5.21 10.19
C MET A 21 2.55 6.23 9.62
N ALA A 22 2.27 7.52 9.77
CA ALA A 22 3.21 8.55 9.37
C ALA A 22 4.52 8.42 10.16
N ASP A 23 4.40 8.23 11.47
CA ASP A 23 5.56 8.04 12.35
C ASP A 23 6.35 6.79 11.95
N PHE A 24 5.64 5.71 11.64
CA PHE A 24 6.25 4.46 11.22
C PHE A 24 7.08 4.66 9.95
N LEU A 25 6.56 5.41 8.99
CA LEU A 25 7.25 5.69 7.74
C LEU A 25 8.21 6.86 7.85
N LYS A 26 8.25 7.52 9.01
CA LYS A 26 9.13 8.68 9.26
C LYS A 26 8.84 9.84 8.31
N ILE A 27 7.54 10.09 8.09
CA ILE A 27 7.08 11.21 7.27
C ILE A 27 6.06 12.02 8.06
N GLY A 28 5.68 13.18 7.54
CA GLY A 28 4.67 14.00 8.19
C GLY A 28 3.28 13.42 7.98
N ARG A 29 2.38 13.71 8.92
CA ARG A 29 0.99 13.23 8.84
C ARG A 29 0.29 13.75 7.58
N THR A 30 0.56 14.99 7.19
CA THR A 30 -0.05 15.58 5.99
C THR A 30 0.32 14.77 4.75
N MET A 31 1.59 14.38 4.63
CA MET A 31 2.03 13.59 3.49
C MET A 31 1.38 12.20 3.51
N TYR A 32 1.33 11.57 4.68
CA TYR A 32 0.70 10.26 4.79
C TYR A 32 -0.77 10.33 4.40
N ARG A 33 -1.47 11.38 4.86
CA ARG A 33 -2.87 11.55 4.50
C ARG A 33 -3.05 11.62 2.98
N ARG A 34 -2.13 12.27 2.29
CA ARG A 34 -2.20 12.37 0.83
C ARG A 34 -2.05 11.01 0.16
N TYR A 35 -1.31 10.10 0.77
CA TYR A 35 -1.23 8.73 0.28
C TYR A 35 -2.59 8.04 0.39
N GLU A 36 -3.36 8.34 1.42
CA GLU A 36 -4.66 7.69 1.62
C GLU A 36 -5.81 8.38 0.89
N THR A 37 -5.58 9.55 0.34
CA THR A 37 -6.59 10.24 -0.47
C THR A 37 -6.34 10.09 -1.96
N GLY A 38 -5.19 9.57 -2.33
CA GLY A 38 -4.83 9.45 -3.73
C GLY A 38 -4.22 10.71 -4.32
N GLU A 39 -4.03 11.76 -3.51
CA GLU A 39 -3.43 13.02 -4.00
C GLU A 39 -1.97 12.84 -4.39
N THR A 40 -1.27 11.91 -3.75
CA THR A 40 0.15 11.67 -4.00
C THR A 40 0.38 10.16 -4.06
N GLU A 41 1.14 9.73 -5.04
CA GLU A 41 1.48 8.31 -5.15
C GLU A 41 2.51 7.92 -4.10
N ILE A 42 2.43 6.69 -3.64
CA ILE A 42 3.35 6.16 -2.64
C ILE A 42 4.68 5.81 -3.31
N PRO A 43 5.80 6.33 -2.81
CA PRO A 43 7.10 5.90 -3.34
C PRO A 43 7.31 4.41 -3.14
N ILE A 44 8.05 3.80 -4.04
CA ILE A 44 8.30 2.35 -3.99
C ILE A 44 8.91 1.93 -2.65
N ARG A 45 9.80 2.74 -2.09
CA ARG A 45 10.43 2.38 -0.81
C ARG A 45 9.40 2.25 0.31
N HIS A 46 8.38 3.11 0.32
CA HIS A 46 7.32 3.03 1.32
C HIS A 46 6.34 1.90 0.98
N LEU A 47 6.11 1.65 -0.29
CA LEU A 47 5.26 0.55 -0.71
C LEU A 47 5.82 -0.77 -0.20
N LYS A 48 7.11 -0.99 -0.35
CA LYS A 48 7.76 -2.22 0.14
C LYS A 48 7.61 -2.35 1.65
N THR A 49 7.86 -1.27 2.37
CA THR A 49 7.74 -1.26 3.82
C THR A 49 6.33 -1.59 4.27
N LEU A 50 5.34 -1.01 3.60
CA LEU A 50 3.94 -1.25 3.94
C LEU A 50 3.52 -2.69 3.64
N CYS A 51 3.98 -3.25 2.53
CA CYS A 51 3.69 -4.64 2.20
C CYS A 51 4.20 -5.58 3.27
N VAL A 52 5.43 -5.37 3.72
CA VAL A 52 6.03 -6.19 4.77
C VAL A 52 5.26 -6.00 6.09
N PHE A 53 4.97 -4.76 6.44
CA PHE A 53 4.27 -4.46 7.69
C PHE A 53 2.90 -5.13 7.75
N TYR A 54 2.12 -5.02 6.68
CA TYR A 54 0.78 -5.59 6.64
C TYR A 54 0.75 -7.06 6.24
N GLY A 55 1.88 -7.60 5.80
CA GLY A 55 1.93 -9.01 5.37
C GLY A 55 1.14 -9.25 4.09
N VAL A 56 1.16 -8.30 3.17
CA VAL A 56 0.44 -8.42 1.90
C VAL A 56 1.43 -8.29 0.74
N SER A 57 1.03 -8.78 -0.44
CA SER A 57 1.86 -8.65 -1.62
C SER A 57 1.73 -7.24 -2.23
N ALA A 58 2.72 -6.87 -3.02
CA ALA A 58 2.64 -5.61 -3.77
C ALA A 58 1.46 -5.64 -4.75
N ASP A 59 1.20 -6.80 -5.36
CA ASP A 59 0.07 -6.95 -6.27
C ASP A 59 -1.23 -6.59 -5.56
N TYR A 60 -1.40 -7.09 -4.34
CA TYR A 60 -2.61 -6.81 -3.57
C TYR A 60 -2.73 -5.32 -3.26
N LEU A 61 -1.66 -4.72 -2.76
CA LEU A 61 -1.69 -3.31 -2.38
C LEU A 61 -1.86 -2.39 -3.59
N LEU A 62 -1.36 -2.81 -4.75
CA LEU A 62 -1.52 -2.05 -5.98
C LEU A 62 -2.87 -2.26 -6.64
N GLY A 63 -3.68 -3.19 -6.11
CA GLY A 63 -5.01 -3.44 -6.65
C GLY A 63 -4.99 -4.19 -7.96
N LEU A 64 -3.92 -4.95 -8.23
CA LEU A 64 -3.80 -5.69 -9.48
C LEU A 64 -4.55 -7.01 -9.40
N PRO A 65 -5.11 -7.48 -10.53
CA PRO A 65 -5.81 -8.77 -10.54
C PRO A 65 -4.84 -9.93 -10.38
N ASP A 66 -5.28 -10.98 -9.71
CA ASP A 66 -4.48 -12.18 -9.48
C ASP A 66 -4.01 -12.83 -10.78
N ASN A 67 -4.88 -12.86 -11.78
CA ASN A 67 -4.55 -13.51 -13.05
C ASN A 67 -3.44 -12.78 -13.81
N LEU A 68 -3.26 -11.49 -13.54
CA LEU A 68 -2.17 -10.74 -14.16
C LEU A 68 -0.82 -11.24 -13.64
N SER A 69 -0.71 -11.48 -12.35
CA SER A 69 0.49 -12.00 -11.73
C SER A 69 0.86 -13.39 -12.28
N ARG A 70 -0.12 -14.28 -12.38
CA ARG A 70 0.09 -15.62 -12.93
C ARG A 70 0.51 -15.58 -14.38
N ARG A 71 -0.10 -14.68 -15.17
CA ARG A 71 0.25 -14.53 -16.58
C ARG A 71 1.68 -14.08 -16.74
N SER A 72 2.13 -13.19 -15.88
CA SER A 72 3.50 -12.71 -15.90
C SER A 72 4.51 -13.84 -15.68
N LYS A 73 4.20 -14.73 -14.75
CA LYS A 73 5.04 -15.91 -14.51
C LYS A 73 5.08 -16.81 -15.72
N ASN A 74 3.95 -17.04 -16.35
CA ASN A 74 3.87 -17.91 -17.52
C ASN A 74 4.65 -17.33 -18.70
N ALA A 75 4.64 -16.03 -18.84
CA ALA A 75 5.33 -15.38 -19.94
C ALA A 75 6.85 -15.61 -19.89
N ARG A 76 7.38 -15.84 -18.70
CA ARG A 76 8.82 -16.08 -18.56
C ARG A 76 9.20 -17.52 -18.79
N ALA A 77 8.24 -18.38 -18.67
CA ALA A 77 8.48 -19.79 -18.93
C ALA A 77 8.59 -20.04 -20.41
#